data_a588d20fd12b1df4b350656db1c32732
#
_entry.id   a588d20fd12b1df4b350656db1c32732
#
_cell.length_a   1.000
_cell.length_b   1.000
_cell.length_c   1.000
_cell.angle_alpha   90.00
_cell.angle_beta   90.00
_cell.angle_gamma   90.00
#
_symmetry.space_group_name_H-M   'P 1'
#
loop_
_entity.id
_entity.type
_entity.pdbx_description
1 polymer ?
#
loop_
_entity_poly.entity_id
_entity_poly.type
_entity_poly.pdbx_seq_one_letter_code
_entity_poly.pdbx_strand_id
1 'polypeptide(L)'
;MCIRDRPGDLAGTARTEADRQGLEETYRSFGVGLCPPDVPQAFRPFLGRLVFPIHTTGGQVAGFAGRSLTPSEKGRKYVNSPDSPAYHKGHILYGLHKAVKAIRSEGRILLCEGYKDVLAFHASGIRYAVGLCGTALTEEHIRAIRRLAGQVTLSLDPDPAGRQNTVRCAHMLLSVGCAVSLLPLPDGMDPDEVYRRKGSDELARLAREGTLDYLSYRIRQAASRPHTDTAAINETLGEIGLLSSPLAVYRRIGELSGATGIPIEVLRQEISVATGPKNVPVPVPKKEAAGLTPALPRERTLLRFCLTHHDRMFYDPDGNGISLPAWVSGELADNELPLEDPEHARLLHLLSEGKHPDGIADERLSALVLSLRASAPQDTGPVPDERLPGETRFQVLLYGESFARRKLARALESVRTAATPEERLR
;
A
#
# COMPACT_ATOMS: atom_id res chain seq x y z
N MET A 1 -0.86 0.32 28.95
CA MET A 1 0.12 1.38 29.27
C MET A 1 -0.68 2.65 29.53
N CYS A 2 -0.77 3.12 30.78
CA CYS A 2 -1.43 4.40 31.08
C CYS A 2 -0.45 5.53 30.74
N ILE A 3 -0.72 6.25 29.67
CA ILE A 3 -0.01 7.47 29.32
C ILE A 3 -0.58 8.57 30.23
N ARG A 4 0.22 9.07 31.17
CA ARG A 4 -0.22 10.14 32.10
C ARG A 4 -0.33 11.47 31.35
N ASP A 5 -1.48 12.12 31.58
CA ASP A 5 -1.89 13.35 30.93
C ASP A 5 -1.16 14.59 31.42
N ARG A 6 -0.47 15.28 30.55
CA ARG A 6 -0.49 16.75 30.44
C ARG A 6 -0.39 17.13 28.96
N PRO A 7 -1.50 17.06 28.20
CA PRO A 7 -1.49 17.49 26.79
C PRO A 7 -1.14 18.97 26.62
N GLY A 8 -1.38 19.81 27.60
CA GLY A 8 -1.18 21.27 27.54
C GLY A 8 0.26 21.68 27.22
N ASP A 9 1.25 21.00 27.82
CA ASP A 9 2.67 21.27 27.55
C ASP A 9 3.13 20.72 26.19
N LEU A 10 2.35 19.85 25.56
CA LEU A 10 2.73 19.10 24.35
C LEU A 10 2.27 19.78 23.06
N ALA A 11 1.19 20.56 23.10
CA ALA A 11 0.71 21.33 21.96
C ALA A 11 1.69 22.45 21.56
N GLY A 12 2.56 22.86 22.48
CA GLY A 12 3.52 23.94 22.26
C GLY A 12 2.82 25.28 21.96
N THR A 13 3.54 26.20 21.31
CA THR A 13 2.97 27.49 20.88
C THR A 13 2.09 27.28 19.65
N ALA A 14 0.76 27.28 19.83
CA ALA A 14 -0.20 27.41 18.74
C ALA A 14 -0.60 28.90 18.58
N ARG A 15 -1.12 29.28 17.41
CA ARG A 15 -1.46 30.66 17.10
C ARG A 15 -2.54 31.25 18.00
N THR A 16 -3.56 30.43 18.28
CA THR A 16 -4.69 30.82 19.15
C THR A 16 -4.93 29.77 20.22
N GLU A 17 -5.68 30.14 21.25
CA GLU A 17 -6.12 29.18 22.29
C GLU A 17 -7.02 28.10 21.71
N ALA A 18 -7.88 28.43 20.73
CA ALA A 18 -8.72 27.46 20.02
C ALA A 18 -7.86 26.42 19.24
N ASP A 19 -6.81 26.87 18.55
CA ASP A 19 -5.88 25.97 17.87
C ASP A 19 -5.14 25.06 18.85
N ARG A 20 -4.73 25.59 20.02
CA ARG A 20 -4.10 24.81 21.08
C ARG A 20 -5.01 23.72 21.59
N GLN A 21 -6.27 24.06 21.91
CA GLN A 21 -7.27 23.10 22.39
C GLN A 21 -7.59 22.03 21.34
N GLY A 22 -7.78 22.41 20.07
CA GLY A 22 -8.03 21.48 18.97
C GLY A 22 -6.89 20.47 18.78
N LEU A 23 -5.64 20.94 18.91
CA LEU A 23 -4.47 20.06 18.83
C LEU A 23 -4.40 19.12 20.05
N GLU A 24 -4.66 19.60 21.25
CA GLU A 24 -4.69 18.77 22.47
C GLU A 24 -5.77 17.70 22.41
N GLU A 25 -6.99 18.03 21.96
CA GLU A 25 -8.06 17.06 21.75
C GLU A 25 -7.66 15.99 20.72
N THR A 26 -7.00 16.42 19.66
CA THR A 26 -6.48 15.49 18.62
C THR A 26 -5.43 14.57 19.21
N TYR A 27 -4.43 15.09 19.94
CA TYR A 27 -3.42 14.28 20.63
C TYR A 27 -4.08 13.25 21.55
N ARG A 28 -5.03 13.69 22.39
CA ARG A 28 -5.78 12.80 23.29
C ARG A 28 -6.55 11.74 22.51
N SER A 29 -7.22 12.10 21.44
CA SER A 29 -7.99 11.17 20.60
C SER A 29 -7.13 10.10 19.93
N PHE A 30 -5.86 10.39 19.65
CA PHE A 30 -4.88 9.45 19.10
C PHE A 30 -4.12 8.68 20.19
N GLY A 31 -4.40 8.95 21.48
CA GLY A 31 -3.72 8.33 22.61
C GLY A 31 -2.28 8.80 22.79
N VAL A 32 -1.92 9.96 22.20
CA VAL A 32 -0.57 10.52 22.31
C VAL A 32 -0.36 11.11 23.72
N GLY A 33 0.80 10.84 24.33
CA GLY A 33 1.13 11.35 25.65
C GLY A 33 2.58 11.08 26.04
N LEU A 34 2.95 11.51 27.25
CA LEU A 34 4.30 11.29 27.78
C LEU A 34 4.46 9.87 28.32
N CYS A 35 5.60 9.25 28.04
CA CYS A 35 5.96 7.98 28.66
C CYS A 35 6.29 8.23 30.15
N PRO A 36 5.56 7.61 31.09
CA PRO A 36 5.84 7.77 32.51
C PRO A 36 7.18 7.12 32.92
N PRO A 37 7.79 7.52 34.04
CA PRO A 37 9.05 6.96 34.51
C PRO A 37 8.95 5.50 34.95
N ASP A 38 7.78 5.07 35.41
CA ASP A 38 7.52 3.74 35.89
C ASP A 38 6.91 2.86 34.78
N VAL A 39 7.75 2.31 33.94
CA VAL A 39 7.35 1.45 32.82
C VAL A 39 8.18 0.16 32.78
N PRO A 40 7.59 -0.95 32.27
CA PRO A 40 8.31 -2.19 32.02
C PRO A 40 9.54 -1.97 31.13
N GLN A 41 10.53 -2.85 31.27
CA GLN A 41 11.82 -2.75 30.54
C GLN A 41 11.66 -2.60 29.03
N ALA A 42 10.66 -3.24 28.42
CA ALA A 42 10.36 -3.13 26.99
C ALA A 42 10.01 -1.70 26.53
N PHE A 43 9.55 -0.85 27.45
CA PHE A 43 9.17 0.54 27.13
C PHE A 43 10.24 1.58 27.51
N ARG A 44 11.36 1.16 28.08
CA ARG A 44 12.46 2.06 28.45
C ARG A 44 12.97 2.94 27.30
N PRO A 45 13.03 2.49 26.02
CA PRO A 45 13.41 3.36 24.92
C PRO A 45 12.53 4.59 24.73
N PHE A 46 11.31 4.57 25.29
CA PHE A 46 10.33 5.66 25.21
C PHE A 46 10.31 6.60 26.42
N LEU A 47 11.13 6.35 27.45
CA LEU A 47 11.18 7.18 28.65
C LEU A 47 11.46 8.64 28.32
N GLY A 48 10.69 9.56 28.91
CA GLY A 48 10.82 11.00 28.72
C GLY A 48 10.49 11.48 27.31
N ARG A 49 9.89 10.64 26.48
CA ARG A 49 9.49 10.96 25.11
C ARG A 49 8.00 11.17 24.99
N LEU A 50 7.62 11.99 24.03
CA LEU A 50 6.26 12.04 23.53
C LEU A 50 6.01 10.77 22.71
N VAL A 51 5.03 9.97 23.14
CA VAL A 51 4.72 8.64 22.56
C VAL A 51 3.47 8.71 21.71
N PHE A 52 3.58 8.18 20.51
CA PHE A 52 2.53 8.05 19.51
C PHE A 52 2.17 6.56 19.39
N PRO A 53 1.00 6.11 19.85
CA PRO A 53 0.54 4.75 19.60
C PRO A 53 0.28 4.55 18.12
N ILE A 54 0.81 3.45 17.58
CA ILE A 54 0.62 3.07 16.17
C ILE A 54 -0.43 1.97 16.13
N HIS A 55 -1.49 2.18 15.35
CA HIS A 55 -2.62 1.29 15.31
C HIS A 55 -2.70 0.52 13.98
N THR A 56 -3.17 -0.71 14.05
CA THR A 56 -3.66 -1.44 12.88
C THR A 56 -4.86 -0.72 12.27
N THR A 57 -5.26 -1.04 11.05
CA THR A 57 -6.47 -0.48 10.43
C THR A 57 -7.74 -0.77 11.25
N GLY A 58 -7.76 -1.87 12.03
CA GLY A 58 -8.83 -2.22 12.96
C GLY A 58 -8.81 -1.46 14.30
N GLY A 59 -7.85 -0.55 14.51
CA GLY A 59 -7.76 0.29 15.71
C GLY A 59 -7.05 -0.37 16.91
N GLN A 60 -6.47 -1.55 16.76
CA GLN A 60 -5.66 -2.17 17.81
C GLN A 60 -4.25 -1.58 17.80
N VAL A 61 -3.65 -1.37 18.97
CA VAL A 61 -2.28 -0.88 19.09
C VAL A 61 -1.31 -1.97 18.64
N ALA A 62 -0.54 -1.70 17.59
CA ALA A 62 0.47 -2.60 17.03
C ALA A 62 1.89 -2.26 17.55
N GLY A 63 2.16 -0.98 17.78
CA GLY A 63 3.47 -0.50 18.22
C GLY A 63 3.43 0.94 18.70
N PHE A 64 4.60 1.51 18.92
CA PHE A 64 4.76 2.86 19.43
C PHE A 64 5.90 3.58 18.72
N ALA A 65 5.77 4.90 18.60
CA ALA A 65 6.87 5.79 18.27
C ALA A 65 7.09 6.79 19.42
N GLY A 66 8.33 7.15 19.66
CA GLY A 66 8.67 8.11 20.73
C GLY A 66 9.56 9.24 20.21
N ARG A 67 9.07 10.49 20.27
CA ARG A 67 9.83 11.69 19.91
C ARG A 67 10.51 12.26 21.14
N SER A 68 11.81 12.58 21.05
CA SER A 68 12.51 13.32 22.10
C SER A 68 11.94 14.72 22.25
N LEU A 69 11.74 15.15 23.50
CA LEU A 69 11.30 16.52 23.84
C LEU A 69 12.47 17.49 23.95
N THR A 70 13.65 16.98 24.25
CA THR A 70 14.88 17.77 24.33
C THR A 70 15.77 17.51 23.13
N PRO A 71 16.26 18.56 22.45
CA PRO A 71 17.32 18.40 21.46
C PRO A 71 18.54 17.81 22.14
N SER A 72 18.96 16.62 21.73
CA SER A 72 20.20 16.02 22.21
C SER A 72 21.11 15.85 21.00
N GLU A 73 22.32 16.38 21.07
CA GLU A 73 23.33 16.27 20.01
C GLU A 73 23.68 14.82 19.68
N LYS A 74 23.43 13.88 20.58
CA LYS A 74 23.76 12.45 20.47
C LYS A 74 22.55 11.51 20.42
N GLY A 75 21.31 12.02 20.52
CA GLY A 75 20.10 11.21 20.62
C GLY A 75 19.26 11.17 19.34
N ARG A 76 18.67 10.02 19.01
CA ARG A 76 17.71 9.91 17.91
C ARG A 76 16.46 10.74 18.18
N LYS A 77 16.09 11.65 17.25
CA LYS A 77 14.86 12.45 17.32
C LYS A 77 13.62 11.56 17.51
N TYR A 78 13.53 10.45 16.79
CA TYR A 78 12.48 9.44 16.90
C TYR A 78 13.05 8.06 17.17
N VAL A 79 12.33 7.28 17.98
CA VAL A 79 12.54 5.85 18.23
C VAL A 79 11.21 5.17 17.97
N ASN A 80 11.20 4.10 17.19
CA ASN A 80 10.01 3.28 16.93
C ASN A 80 10.17 1.91 17.59
N SER A 81 9.04 1.25 17.88
CA SER A 81 9.04 -0.16 18.20
C SER A 81 9.80 -0.96 17.14
N PRO A 82 10.54 -2.01 17.50
CA PRO A 82 11.11 -2.93 16.54
C PRO A 82 9.99 -3.66 15.78
N ASP A 83 10.31 -4.15 14.60
CA ASP A 83 9.40 -5.01 13.84
C ASP A 83 9.04 -6.26 14.64
N SER A 84 7.79 -6.66 14.56
CA SER A 84 7.24 -7.81 15.28
C SER A 84 6.09 -8.41 14.46
N PRO A 85 5.58 -9.59 14.82
CA PRO A 85 4.40 -10.17 14.14
C PRO A 85 3.18 -9.25 14.10
N ALA A 86 3.04 -8.34 15.09
CA ALA A 86 1.95 -7.37 15.15
C ALA A 86 2.28 -6.01 14.49
N TYR A 87 3.55 -5.71 14.27
CA TYR A 87 4.00 -4.42 13.79
C TYR A 87 5.10 -4.55 12.73
N HIS A 88 4.73 -4.28 11.49
CA HIS A 88 5.66 -4.09 10.38
C HIS A 88 5.53 -2.66 9.88
N LYS A 89 6.59 -1.90 10.02
CA LYS A 89 6.61 -0.47 9.72
C LYS A 89 6.19 -0.16 8.27
N GLY A 90 6.58 -1.00 7.32
CA GLY A 90 6.23 -0.90 5.91
C GLY A 90 4.79 -1.30 5.56
N HIS A 91 3.98 -1.73 6.52
CA HIS A 91 2.60 -2.17 6.29
C HIS A 91 1.56 -1.25 6.91
N ILE A 92 1.97 -0.31 7.76
CA ILE A 92 1.06 0.52 8.55
C ILE A 92 1.21 1.99 8.17
N LEU A 93 0.11 2.61 7.76
CA LEU A 93 0.00 4.06 7.63
C LEU A 93 -0.54 4.62 8.95
N TYR A 94 0.21 5.53 9.56
CA TYR A 94 -0.20 6.17 10.82
C TYR A 94 -1.50 6.97 10.64
N GLY A 95 -2.41 6.83 11.58
CA GLY A 95 -3.70 7.52 11.54
C GLY A 95 -4.76 6.86 10.66
N LEU A 96 -4.41 5.81 9.88
CA LEU A 96 -5.33 5.18 8.94
C LEU A 96 -6.62 4.69 9.61
N HIS A 97 -6.55 4.09 10.81
CA HIS A 97 -7.71 3.59 11.56
C HIS A 97 -8.77 4.69 11.82
N LYS A 98 -8.36 5.94 11.97
CA LYS A 98 -9.27 7.09 12.12
C LYS A 98 -9.67 7.69 10.77
N ALA A 99 -8.81 7.58 9.76
CA ALA A 99 -8.98 8.22 8.47
C ALA A 99 -9.91 7.45 7.51
N VAL A 100 -10.06 6.13 7.66
CA VAL A 100 -10.80 5.25 6.71
C VAL A 100 -12.17 5.80 6.34
N LYS A 101 -12.97 6.26 7.32
CA LYS A 101 -14.32 6.80 7.06
C LYS A 101 -14.26 8.08 6.21
N ALA A 102 -13.37 8.99 6.54
CA ALA A 102 -13.19 10.25 5.80
C ALA A 102 -12.61 10.00 4.40
N ILE A 103 -11.64 9.08 4.27
CA ILE A 103 -11.07 8.71 2.98
C ILE A 103 -12.16 8.17 2.03
N ARG A 104 -13.02 7.27 2.53
CA ARG A 104 -14.11 6.72 1.71
C ARG A 104 -15.15 7.77 1.32
N SER A 105 -15.45 8.70 2.22
CA SER A 105 -16.39 9.80 1.97
C SER A 105 -15.84 10.81 0.96
N GLU A 106 -14.55 11.15 1.07
CA GLU A 106 -13.88 12.17 0.23
C GLU A 106 -13.29 11.59 -1.07
N GLY A 107 -13.14 10.26 -1.15
CA GLY A 107 -12.52 9.57 -2.28
C GLY A 107 -11.02 9.84 -2.44
N ARG A 108 -10.37 10.43 -1.45
CA ARG A 108 -8.96 10.86 -1.48
C ARG A 108 -8.23 10.62 -0.17
N ILE A 109 -6.91 10.52 -0.28
CA ILE A 109 -5.97 10.39 0.83
C ILE A 109 -4.98 11.56 0.78
N LEU A 110 -4.66 12.15 1.93
CA LEU A 110 -3.54 13.04 2.09
C LEU A 110 -2.42 12.28 2.81
N LEU A 111 -1.27 12.13 2.15
CA LEU A 111 -0.12 11.39 2.63
C LEU A 111 0.98 12.35 3.05
N CYS A 112 1.40 12.29 4.33
CA CYS A 112 2.46 13.10 4.90
C CYS A 112 3.59 12.24 5.52
N GLU A 113 4.69 12.87 5.91
CA GLU A 113 5.88 12.16 6.40
C GLU A 113 5.79 11.84 7.88
N GLY A 114 5.32 12.78 8.71
CA GLY A 114 5.48 12.74 10.17
C GLY A 114 4.20 12.46 10.94
N TYR A 115 4.37 12.01 12.19
CA TYR A 115 3.28 11.80 13.14
C TYR A 115 2.55 13.11 13.46
N LYS A 116 3.31 14.21 13.66
CA LYS A 116 2.75 15.52 14.03
C LYS A 116 1.98 16.14 12.87
N ASP A 117 2.41 15.90 11.65
CA ASP A 117 1.74 16.40 10.45
C ASP A 117 0.35 15.81 10.32
N VAL A 118 0.22 14.48 10.55
CA VAL A 118 -1.09 13.81 10.59
C VAL A 118 -1.97 14.46 11.67
N LEU A 119 -1.44 14.70 12.85
CA LEU A 119 -2.21 15.30 13.94
C LEU A 119 -2.63 16.75 13.63
N ALA A 120 -1.75 17.54 13.02
CA ALA A 120 -2.05 18.90 12.58
C ALA A 120 -3.18 18.92 11.56
N PHE A 121 -3.13 18.05 10.54
CA PHE A 121 -4.23 17.92 9.58
C PHE A 121 -5.53 17.49 10.23
N HIS A 122 -5.50 16.47 11.12
CA HIS A 122 -6.70 16.04 11.83
C HIS A 122 -7.29 17.14 12.72
N ALA A 123 -6.45 17.91 13.42
CA ALA A 123 -6.85 19.07 14.21
C ALA A 123 -7.46 20.18 13.35
N SER A 124 -7.03 20.31 12.10
CA SER A 124 -7.61 21.24 11.09
C SER A 124 -8.86 20.67 10.39
N GLY A 125 -9.40 19.53 10.84
CA GLY A 125 -10.58 18.91 10.23
C GLY A 125 -10.28 18.13 8.92
N ILE A 126 -9.03 17.99 8.52
CA ILE A 126 -8.61 17.19 7.35
C ILE A 126 -8.39 15.74 7.82
N ARG A 127 -9.49 15.03 7.99
CA ARG A 127 -9.50 13.68 8.61
C ARG A 127 -9.11 12.53 7.68
N TYR A 128 -8.82 12.79 6.42
CA TYR A 128 -8.31 11.82 5.43
C TYR A 128 -6.78 11.82 5.34
N ALA A 129 -6.09 12.47 6.28
CA ALA A 129 -4.63 12.50 6.36
C ALA A 129 -4.08 11.24 7.05
N VAL A 130 -2.99 10.70 6.49
CA VAL A 130 -2.25 9.54 7.00
C VAL A 130 -0.74 9.77 6.83
N GLY A 131 0.09 9.07 7.62
CA GLY A 131 1.54 9.28 7.60
C GLY A 131 2.35 8.02 7.33
N LEU A 132 3.48 8.18 6.62
CA LEU A 132 4.51 7.16 6.42
C LEU A 132 5.35 6.93 7.68
N CYS A 133 5.56 7.99 8.46
CA CYS A 133 6.18 7.98 9.79
C CYS A 133 7.57 7.32 9.86
N GLY A 134 8.45 7.80 8.99
CA GLY A 134 9.86 7.41 8.96
C GLY A 134 10.14 6.11 8.24
N THR A 135 9.29 5.75 7.28
CA THR A 135 9.55 4.72 6.27
C THR A 135 9.29 5.27 4.87
N ALA A 136 9.87 4.62 3.86
CA ALA A 136 9.50 4.91 2.48
C ALA A 136 8.12 4.32 2.15
N LEU A 137 7.44 4.85 1.13
CA LEU A 137 6.23 4.25 0.58
C LEU A 137 6.56 2.84 0.07
N THR A 138 5.79 1.85 0.50
CA THR A 138 5.96 0.44 0.11
C THR A 138 4.81 -0.02 -0.78
N GLU A 139 4.94 -1.20 -1.37
CA GLU A 139 3.86 -1.83 -2.13
C GLU A 139 2.64 -2.14 -1.25
N GLU A 140 2.87 -2.52 0.02
CA GLU A 140 1.81 -2.78 0.99
C GLU A 140 1.01 -1.51 1.30
N HIS A 141 1.70 -0.38 1.48
CA HIS A 141 1.06 0.93 1.62
C HIS A 141 0.21 1.26 0.39
N ILE A 142 0.76 1.05 -0.82
CA ILE A 142 0.05 1.31 -2.08
C ILE A 142 -1.20 0.41 -2.20
N ARG A 143 -1.10 -0.88 -1.84
CA ARG A 143 -2.26 -1.78 -1.83
C ARG A 143 -3.34 -1.29 -0.88
N ALA A 144 -2.97 -0.82 0.32
CA ALA A 144 -3.90 -0.24 1.28
C ALA A 144 -4.56 1.04 0.76
N ILE A 145 -3.77 1.96 0.17
CA ILE A 145 -4.23 3.21 -0.42
C ILE A 145 -5.24 2.93 -1.54
N ARG A 146 -4.89 2.08 -2.51
CA ARG A 146 -5.73 1.78 -3.68
C ARG A 146 -7.10 1.16 -3.33
N ARG A 147 -7.18 0.41 -2.22
CA ARG A 147 -8.46 -0.15 -1.74
C ARG A 147 -9.40 0.92 -1.19
N LEU A 148 -8.87 2.07 -0.81
CA LEU A 148 -9.61 3.12 -0.11
C LEU A 148 -9.91 4.32 -1.01
N ALA A 149 -8.97 4.74 -1.85
CA ALA A 149 -9.13 5.90 -2.72
C ALA A 149 -8.30 5.79 -4.01
N GLY A 150 -8.77 6.48 -5.07
CA GLY A 150 -8.05 6.63 -6.33
C GLY A 150 -7.25 7.93 -6.43
N GLN A 151 -7.41 8.85 -5.48
CA GLN A 151 -6.72 10.14 -5.44
C GLN A 151 -5.80 10.23 -4.22
N VAL A 152 -4.55 10.65 -4.43
CA VAL A 152 -3.56 10.82 -3.36
C VAL A 152 -2.93 12.20 -3.46
N THR A 153 -3.02 12.96 -2.38
CA THR A 153 -2.30 14.22 -2.23
C THR A 153 -1.05 13.98 -1.40
N LEU A 154 0.12 14.36 -1.92
CA LEU A 154 1.40 14.27 -1.22
C LEU A 154 1.70 15.60 -0.52
N SER A 155 1.96 15.55 0.79
CA SER A 155 2.45 16.65 1.62
C SER A 155 3.67 16.14 2.39
N LEU A 156 4.79 15.99 1.65
CA LEU A 156 6.05 15.50 2.20
C LEU A 156 6.98 16.68 2.50
N ASP A 157 8.05 16.41 3.25
CA ASP A 157 8.96 17.45 3.72
C ASP A 157 9.56 18.26 2.54
N PRO A 158 9.72 19.59 2.66
CA PRO A 158 10.18 20.45 1.57
C PRO A 158 11.70 20.40 1.37
N ASP A 159 12.43 19.66 2.16
CA ASP A 159 13.88 19.51 2.05
C ASP A 159 14.29 18.69 0.80
N PRO A 160 15.58 18.63 0.43
CA PRO A 160 16.04 17.89 -0.74
C PRO A 160 15.67 16.40 -0.71
N ALA A 161 15.71 15.77 0.47
CA ALA A 161 15.37 14.36 0.62
C ALA A 161 13.85 14.12 0.45
N GLY A 162 13.01 14.98 1.05
CA GLY A 162 11.56 14.92 0.90
C GLY A 162 11.11 15.20 -0.54
N ARG A 163 11.79 16.11 -1.28
CA ARG A 163 11.52 16.32 -2.70
C ARG A 163 11.80 15.07 -3.54
N GLN A 164 12.91 14.37 -3.29
CA GLN A 164 13.20 13.10 -3.97
C GLN A 164 12.19 12.02 -3.61
N ASN A 165 11.80 11.96 -2.33
CA ASN A 165 10.79 11.04 -1.86
C ASN A 165 9.41 11.33 -2.49
N THR A 166 9.06 12.61 -2.67
CA THR A 166 7.84 13.04 -3.38
C THR A 166 7.79 12.49 -4.80
N VAL A 167 8.87 12.64 -5.58
CA VAL A 167 8.95 12.11 -6.95
C VAL A 167 8.81 10.58 -6.94
N ARG A 168 9.53 9.90 -6.05
CA ARG A 168 9.44 8.44 -5.92
C ARG A 168 8.02 7.98 -5.57
N CYS A 169 7.38 8.61 -4.59
CA CYS A 169 6.00 8.29 -4.20
C CYS A 169 5.03 8.54 -5.36
N ALA A 170 5.18 9.66 -6.07
CA ALA A 170 4.36 9.97 -7.23
C ALA A 170 4.48 8.91 -8.33
N HIS A 171 5.71 8.48 -8.67
CA HIS A 171 5.94 7.43 -9.67
C HIS A 171 5.26 6.11 -9.28
N MET A 172 5.43 5.69 -8.04
CA MET A 172 4.81 4.45 -7.54
C MET A 172 3.28 4.52 -7.57
N LEU A 173 2.68 5.67 -7.25
CA LEU A 173 1.24 5.86 -7.25
C LEU A 173 0.66 5.99 -8.66
N LEU A 174 1.33 6.73 -9.56
CA LEU A 174 0.93 6.86 -10.96
C LEU A 174 0.95 5.52 -11.69
N SER A 175 2.00 4.70 -11.46
CA SER A 175 2.15 3.38 -12.10
C SER A 175 1.04 2.39 -11.76
N VAL A 176 0.35 2.61 -10.63
CA VAL A 176 -0.79 1.80 -10.21
C VAL A 176 -2.14 2.48 -10.51
N GLY A 177 -2.14 3.59 -11.25
CA GLY A 177 -3.35 4.28 -11.71
C GLY A 177 -4.01 5.21 -10.68
N CYS A 178 -3.28 5.64 -9.64
CA CYS A 178 -3.75 6.71 -8.76
C CYS A 178 -3.58 8.08 -9.41
N ALA A 179 -4.53 8.98 -9.22
CA ALA A 179 -4.33 10.40 -9.49
C ALA A 179 -3.51 11.02 -8.34
N VAL A 180 -2.42 11.73 -8.70
CA VAL A 180 -1.49 12.29 -7.72
C VAL A 180 -1.53 13.81 -7.76
N SER A 181 -1.67 14.42 -6.58
CA SER A 181 -1.56 15.85 -6.36
C SER A 181 -0.47 16.18 -5.35
N LEU A 182 0.05 17.39 -5.41
CA LEU A 182 0.98 17.94 -4.42
C LEU A 182 0.26 18.96 -3.57
N LEU A 183 0.62 19.06 -2.31
CA LEU A 183 0.26 20.14 -1.42
C LEU A 183 1.51 20.96 -1.09
N PRO A 184 1.83 22.00 -1.86
CA PRO A 184 2.92 22.89 -1.52
C PRO A 184 2.52 23.72 -0.28
N LEU A 185 3.38 23.70 0.73
CA LEU A 185 3.20 24.51 1.92
C LEU A 185 4.06 25.77 1.83
N PRO A 186 3.61 26.90 2.42
CA PRO A 186 4.31 28.17 2.33
C PRO A 186 5.62 28.16 3.12
N ASP A 187 6.59 28.93 2.67
CA ASP A 187 7.84 29.25 3.38
C ASP A 187 8.69 28.04 3.76
N GLY A 188 8.51 26.89 3.07
CA GLY A 188 9.22 25.66 3.39
C GLY A 188 8.84 25.04 4.73
N MET A 189 7.65 25.36 5.25
CA MET A 189 7.13 24.81 6.50
C MET A 189 6.60 23.39 6.31
N ASP A 190 6.66 22.60 7.36
CA ASP A 190 5.90 21.35 7.49
C ASP A 190 4.44 21.64 7.93
N PRO A 191 3.52 20.66 7.86
CA PRO A 191 2.13 20.84 8.28
C PRO A 191 1.96 21.25 9.77
N ASP A 192 2.77 20.69 10.69
CA ASP A 192 2.76 21.06 12.10
C ASP A 192 3.19 22.52 12.29
N GLU A 193 4.18 23.00 11.52
CA GLU A 193 4.61 24.40 11.56
C GLU A 193 3.54 25.36 11.01
N VAL A 194 2.89 25.01 9.88
CA VAL A 194 1.79 25.82 9.33
C VAL A 194 0.65 25.92 10.36
N TYR A 195 0.25 24.79 10.95
CA TYR A 195 -0.77 24.79 12.00
C TYR A 195 -0.42 25.74 13.14
N ARG A 196 0.81 25.65 13.65
CA ARG A 196 1.25 26.45 14.81
C ARG A 196 1.39 27.93 14.49
N ARG A 197 1.89 28.27 13.31
CA ARG A 197 2.20 29.66 12.94
C ARG A 197 1.04 30.38 12.26
N LYS A 198 0.26 29.65 11.44
CA LYS A 198 -0.81 30.23 10.60
C LYS A 198 -2.22 29.81 11.03
N GLY A 199 -2.34 28.80 11.87
CA GLY A 199 -3.60 28.32 12.46
C GLY A 199 -4.25 27.19 11.69
N SER A 200 -5.24 26.55 12.32
CA SER A 200 -6.01 25.42 11.80
C SER A 200 -6.72 25.73 10.48
N ASP A 201 -7.35 26.92 10.39
CA ASP A 201 -8.14 27.32 9.23
C ASP A 201 -7.27 27.47 7.99
N GLU A 202 -6.07 28.05 8.13
CA GLU A 202 -5.14 28.20 6.99
C GLU A 202 -4.63 26.85 6.51
N LEU A 203 -4.27 25.93 7.41
CA LEU A 203 -3.86 24.58 7.02
C LEU A 203 -5.00 23.84 6.31
N ALA A 204 -6.23 23.97 6.83
CA ALA A 204 -7.43 23.39 6.22
C ALA A 204 -7.68 23.98 4.81
N ARG A 205 -7.58 25.30 4.66
CA ARG A 205 -7.74 25.98 3.38
C ARG A 205 -6.71 25.49 2.36
N LEU A 206 -5.43 25.44 2.72
CA LEU A 206 -4.36 24.93 1.87
C LEU A 206 -4.64 23.49 1.43
N ALA A 207 -5.02 22.61 2.35
CA ALA A 207 -5.30 21.21 2.05
C ALA A 207 -6.50 21.00 1.10
N ARG A 208 -7.48 21.90 1.11
CA ARG A 208 -8.66 21.81 0.25
C ARG A 208 -8.48 22.50 -1.11
N GLU A 209 -7.83 23.65 -1.15
CA GLU A 209 -7.78 24.56 -2.29
C GLU A 209 -6.38 24.72 -2.89
N GLY A 210 -5.33 24.47 -2.09
CA GLY A 210 -3.94 24.71 -2.49
C GLY A 210 -3.27 23.54 -3.21
N THR A 211 -4.00 22.47 -3.53
CA THR A 211 -3.41 21.29 -4.17
C THR A 211 -3.14 21.52 -5.66
N LEU A 212 -2.01 21.01 -6.13
CA LEU A 212 -1.59 21.06 -7.52
C LEU A 212 -1.54 19.65 -8.10
N ASP A 213 -2.11 19.44 -9.28
CA ASP A 213 -1.92 18.19 -10.01
C ASP A 213 -0.42 17.96 -10.28
N TYR A 214 0.08 16.77 -9.93
CA TYR A 214 1.51 16.47 -9.99
C TYR A 214 2.08 16.59 -11.41
N LEU A 215 1.42 15.99 -12.39
CA LEU A 215 1.91 16.03 -13.78
C LEU A 215 1.84 17.43 -14.38
N SER A 216 0.76 18.19 -14.13
CA SER A 216 0.67 19.58 -14.55
C SER A 216 1.76 20.47 -13.89
N TYR A 217 2.10 20.18 -12.65
CA TYR A 217 3.23 20.84 -11.98
C TYR A 217 4.57 20.50 -12.66
N ARG A 218 4.83 19.21 -12.97
CA ARG A 218 6.03 18.77 -13.66
C ARG A 218 6.14 19.35 -15.07
N ILE A 219 5.03 19.38 -15.82
CA ILE A 219 4.95 20.01 -17.14
C ILE A 219 5.33 21.50 -17.08
N ARG A 220 4.78 22.24 -16.11
CA ARG A 220 5.15 23.66 -15.94
C ARG A 220 6.63 23.83 -15.56
N GLN A 221 7.17 22.96 -14.72
CA GLN A 221 8.60 22.98 -14.40
C GLN A 221 9.46 22.72 -15.64
N ALA A 222 9.13 21.73 -16.46
CA ALA A 222 9.86 21.46 -17.70
C ALA A 222 9.79 22.66 -18.68
N ALA A 223 8.61 23.26 -18.84
CA ALA A 223 8.39 24.42 -19.72
C ALA A 223 9.10 25.71 -19.25
N SER A 224 9.37 25.84 -17.93
CA SER A 224 10.08 27.02 -17.39
C SER A 224 11.60 26.96 -17.57
N ARG A 225 12.14 25.84 -18.03
CA ARG A 225 13.57 25.68 -18.31
C ARG A 225 13.90 26.05 -19.75
N PRO A 226 15.17 26.36 -20.04
CA PRO A 226 15.58 26.60 -21.44
C PRO A 226 15.22 25.42 -22.35
N HIS A 227 14.79 25.65 -23.56
CA HIS A 227 14.41 24.61 -24.54
C HIS A 227 15.55 23.64 -24.86
N THR A 228 16.78 23.95 -24.48
CA THR A 228 17.97 23.10 -24.60
C THR A 228 18.04 22.05 -23.46
N ASP A 229 17.25 22.20 -22.40
CA ASP A 229 17.17 21.20 -21.30
C ASP A 229 16.20 20.06 -21.64
N THR A 230 16.63 19.23 -22.58
CA THR A 230 15.85 18.04 -22.99
C THR A 230 15.69 17.04 -21.85
N ALA A 231 16.55 17.07 -20.82
CA ALA A 231 16.48 16.13 -19.70
C ALA A 231 15.18 16.29 -18.90
N ALA A 232 14.77 17.52 -18.59
CA ALA A 232 13.54 17.80 -17.86
C ALA A 232 12.28 17.37 -18.64
N ILE A 233 12.31 17.54 -19.97
CA ILE A 233 11.23 17.12 -20.87
C ILE A 233 11.15 15.57 -20.87
N ASN A 234 12.28 14.91 -21.02
CA ASN A 234 12.35 13.43 -21.05
C ASN A 234 11.93 12.81 -19.71
N GLU A 235 12.33 13.41 -18.58
CA GLU A 235 11.83 12.99 -17.26
C GLU A 235 10.30 13.11 -17.19
N THR A 236 9.73 14.25 -17.61
CA THR A 236 8.27 14.47 -17.59
C THR A 236 7.55 13.51 -18.53
N LEU A 237 8.10 13.24 -19.71
CA LEU A 237 7.57 12.22 -20.63
C LEU A 237 7.60 10.83 -20.01
N GLY A 238 8.69 10.47 -19.31
CA GLY A 238 8.78 9.22 -18.56
C GLY A 238 7.70 9.09 -17.47
N GLU A 239 7.40 10.19 -16.77
CA GLU A 239 6.32 10.24 -15.77
C GLU A 239 4.92 10.14 -16.41
N ILE A 240 4.69 10.79 -17.55
CA ILE A 240 3.45 10.65 -18.34
C ILE A 240 3.27 9.20 -18.81
N GLY A 241 4.36 8.54 -19.18
CA GLY A 241 4.38 7.13 -19.59
C GLY A 241 4.01 6.13 -18.49
N LEU A 242 3.99 6.54 -17.21
CA LEU A 242 3.50 5.70 -16.10
C LEU A 242 1.97 5.59 -16.06
N LEU A 243 1.24 6.47 -16.77
CA LEU A 243 -0.21 6.43 -16.81
C LEU A 243 -0.72 5.18 -17.54
N SER A 244 -1.66 4.47 -16.92
CA SER A 244 -2.26 3.25 -17.48
C SER A 244 -3.28 3.50 -18.59
N SER A 245 -3.81 4.73 -18.70
CA SER A 245 -4.82 5.10 -19.69
C SER A 245 -4.20 5.79 -20.91
N PRO A 246 -4.31 5.23 -22.13
CA PRO A 246 -3.81 5.88 -23.35
C PRO A 246 -4.41 7.28 -23.59
N LEU A 247 -5.68 7.47 -23.22
CA LEU A 247 -6.32 8.79 -23.32
C LEU A 247 -5.73 9.80 -22.33
N ALA A 248 -5.40 9.36 -21.10
CA ALA A 248 -4.73 10.21 -20.12
C ALA A 248 -3.31 10.59 -20.60
N VAL A 249 -2.57 9.64 -21.15
CA VAL A 249 -1.25 9.88 -21.78
C VAL A 249 -1.39 10.92 -22.89
N TYR A 250 -2.32 10.72 -23.81
CA TYR A 250 -2.54 11.66 -24.93
C TYR A 250 -2.84 13.10 -24.45
N ARG A 251 -3.72 13.26 -23.47
CA ARG A 251 -4.05 14.56 -22.88
C ARG A 251 -2.84 15.24 -22.26
N ARG A 252 -2.01 14.51 -21.53
CA ARG A 252 -0.79 15.04 -20.87
C ARG A 252 0.31 15.39 -21.86
N ILE A 253 0.46 14.62 -22.96
CA ILE A 253 1.36 14.98 -24.04
C ILE A 253 0.89 16.28 -24.73
N GLY A 254 -0.41 16.46 -24.95
CA GLY A 254 -0.98 17.70 -25.47
C GLY A 254 -0.72 18.91 -24.56
N GLU A 255 -0.86 18.72 -23.24
CA GLU A 255 -0.54 19.76 -22.24
C GLU A 255 0.96 20.12 -22.26
N LEU A 256 1.85 19.12 -22.36
CA LEU A 256 3.30 19.35 -22.48
C LEU A 256 3.65 20.03 -23.78
N SER A 257 3.04 19.62 -24.91
CA SER A 257 3.23 20.26 -26.22
C SER A 257 2.82 21.76 -26.19
N GLY A 258 1.65 22.05 -25.63
CA GLY A 258 1.17 23.44 -25.48
C GLY A 258 2.07 24.29 -24.57
N ALA A 259 2.64 23.69 -23.52
CA ALA A 259 3.49 24.41 -22.58
C ALA A 259 4.93 24.66 -23.11
N THR A 260 5.46 23.72 -23.89
CA THR A 260 6.85 23.78 -24.40
C THR A 260 6.97 24.26 -25.83
N GLY A 261 5.88 24.29 -26.59
CA GLY A 261 5.90 24.60 -28.04
C GLY A 261 6.47 23.46 -28.91
N ILE A 262 6.82 22.29 -28.32
CA ILE A 262 7.31 21.16 -29.09
C ILE A 262 6.12 20.45 -29.75
N PRO A 263 6.20 20.11 -31.05
CA PRO A 263 5.13 19.43 -31.75
C PRO A 263 4.74 18.11 -31.06
N ILE A 264 3.45 17.86 -30.98
CA ILE A 264 2.91 16.67 -30.26
C ILE A 264 3.42 15.35 -30.85
N GLU A 265 3.68 15.33 -32.17
CA GLU A 265 4.20 14.18 -32.91
C GLU A 265 5.61 13.81 -32.46
N VAL A 266 6.47 14.82 -32.19
CA VAL A 266 7.82 14.63 -31.68
C VAL A 266 7.77 14.04 -30.28
N LEU A 267 6.95 14.62 -29.39
CA LEU A 267 6.78 14.12 -28.02
C LEU A 267 6.21 12.68 -27.99
N ARG A 268 5.34 12.33 -28.95
CA ARG A 268 4.80 10.96 -29.08
C ARG A 268 5.85 9.97 -29.53
N GLN A 269 6.74 10.36 -30.43
CA GLN A 269 7.87 9.51 -30.83
C GLN A 269 8.81 9.27 -29.65
N GLU A 270 9.18 10.33 -28.93
CA GLU A 270 10.05 10.24 -27.75
C GLU A 270 9.44 9.36 -26.65
N ILE A 271 8.15 9.48 -26.35
CA ILE A 271 7.52 8.63 -25.34
C ILE A 271 7.48 7.16 -25.79
N SER A 272 7.33 6.88 -27.09
CA SER A 272 7.39 5.52 -27.63
C SER A 272 8.78 4.91 -27.48
N VAL A 273 9.82 5.72 -27.61
CA VAL A 273 11.22 5.30 -27.38
C VAL A 273 11.48 5.16 -25.88
N ALA A 274 10.98 6.08 -25.06
CA ALA A 274 11.14 6.05 -23.61
C ALA A 274 10.31 4.97 -22.90
N THR A 275 9.14 4.63 -23.47
CA THR A 275 8.23 3.57 -22.99
C THR A 275 8.24 2.32 -23.83
N GLY A 276 9.03 2.29 -24.94
CA GLY A 276 9.40 1.04 -25.64
C GLY A 276 9.75 0.02 -24.58
N PRO A 277 9.59 -1.30 -24.81
CA PRO A 277 9.62 -2.28 -23.75
C PRO A 277 10.87 -2.03 -22.91
N LYS A 278 10.75 -1.19 -21.90
CA LYS A 278 11.71 -1.14 -20.82
C LYS A 278 11.66 -2.57 -20.32
N ASN A 279 12.69 -3.32 -20.66
CA ASN A 279 13.17 -4.38 -19.80
C ASN A 279 13.41 -3.73 -18.41
N VAL A 280 12.33 -3.40 -17.70
CA VAL A 280 12.35 -3.64 -16.28
C VAL A 280 12.76 -5.09 -16.27
N PRO A 281 13.85 -5.50 -15.64
CA PRO A 281 14.05 -6.88 -15.33
C PRO A 281 12.90 -7.22 -14.35
N VAL A 282 11.74 -7.52 -14.90
CA VAL A 282 10.91 -8.57 -14.35
C VAL A 282 11.88 -9.73 -14.39
N PRO A 283 12.21 -10.36 -13.27
CA PRO A 283 12.95 -11.61 -13.30
C PRO A 283 12.16 -12.48 -14.26
N VAL A 284 12.65 -12.58 -15.49
CA VAL A 284 12.12 -13.51 -16.48
C VAL A 284 12.41 -14.84 -15.83
N PRO A 285 11.42 -15.62 -15.41
CA PRO A 285 11.67 -17.00 -15.09
C PRO A 285 12.27 -17.56 -16.36
N LYS A 286 13.49 -18.10 -16.25
CA LYS A 286 14.15 -18.82 -17.34
C LYS A 286 13.10 -19.68 -18.02
N LYS A 287 13.01 -19.58 -19.37
CA LYS A 287 12.18 -20.45 -20.19
C LYS A 287 12.42 -21.89 -19.75
N GLU A 288 11.54 -22.40 -18.94
CA GLU A 288 11.41 -23.83 -18.74
C GLU A 288 10.57 -24.39 -19.86
N ALA A 289 10.95 -25.57 -20.26
CA ALA A 289 10.56 -26.33 -21.41
C ALA A 289 9.06 -26.29 -21.79
N ALA A 290 8.81 -26.25 -23.07
CA ALA A 290 7.50 -26.33 -23.70
C ALA A 290 6.65 -27.49 -23.13
N GLY A 291 5.46 -27.18 -22.62
CA GLY A 291 4.44 -28.17 -22.32
C GLY A 291 3.45 -27.91 -21.20
N LEU A 292 3.64 -26.87 -20.36
CA LEU A 292 2.70 -26.57 -19.30
C LEU A 292 1.98 -25.24 -19.56
N THR A 293 0.67 -25.26 -19.54
CA THR A 293 -0.17 -24.06 -19.51
C THR A 293 0.34 -23.11 -18.41
N PRO A 294 0.40 -21.77 -18.62
CA PRO A 294 0.89 -20.85 -17.58
C PRO A 294 0.03 -20.98 -16.32
N ALA A 295 0.52 -21.72 -15.34
CA ALA A 295 -0.19 -21.95 -14.10
C ALA A 295 -0.43 -20.62 -13.37
N LEU A 296 -1.65 -20.41 -12.94
CA LEU A 296 -2.11 -19.18 -12.33
C LEU A 296 -1.41 -18.93 -10.97
N PRO A 297 -0.74 -17.81 -10.75
CA PRO A 297 0.12 -17.61 -9.57
C PRO A 297 -0.58 -17.87 -8.22
N ARG A 298 -1.88 -17.54 -8.12
CA ARG A 298 -2.65 -17.70 -6.87
C ARG A 298 -3.08 -19.13 -6.60
N GLU A 299 -3.40 -19.87 -7.64
CA GLU A 299 -3.72 -21.29 -7.57
C GLU A 299 -2.51 -22.09 -7.07
N ARG A 300 -1.33 -21.82 -7.62
CA ARG A 300 -0.07 -22.39 -7.14
C ARG A 300 0.25 -22.02 -5.70
N THR A 301 -0.06 -20.79 -5.28
CA THR A 301 0.13 -20.34 -3.90
C THR A 301 -0.76 -21.12 -2.93
N LEU A 302 -2.03 -21.32 -3.28
CA LEU A 302 -2.98 -22.10 -2.49
C LEU A 302 -2.54 -23.56 -2.37
N LEU A 303 -2.16 -24.19 -3.50
CA LEU A 303 -1.67 -25.58 -3.50
C LEU A 303 -0.38 -25.75 -2.69
N ARG A 304 0.55 -24.80 -2.81
CA ARG A 304 1.77 -24.82 -2.00
C ARG A 304 1.46 -24.74 -0.52
N PHE A 305 0.49 -23.90 -0.12
CA PHE A 305 0.02 -23.81 1.25
C PHE A 305 -0.56 -25.16 1.72
N CYS A 306 -1.38 -25.81 0.91
CA CYS A 306 -1.88 -27.16 1.19
C CYS A 306 -0.76 -28.20 1.30
N LEU A 307 0.27 -28.13 0.45
CA LEU A 307 1.43 -29.03 0.51
C LEU A 307 2.28 -28.82 1.77
N THR A 308 2.47 -27.57 2.19
CA THR A 308 3.27 -27.22 3.38
C THR A 308 2.59 -27.69 4.68
N HIS A 309 1.25 -27.73 4.69
CA HIS A 309 0.45 -28.03 5.87
C HIS A 309 -0.47 -29.25 5.66
N HIS A 310 -0.06 -30.19 4.78
CA HIS A 310 -0.89 -31.34 4.40
C HIS A 310 -1.21 -32.30 5.54
N ASP A 311 -0.37 -32.33 6.58
CA ASP A 311 -0.47 -33.14 7.79
C ASP A 311 -1.28 -32.48 8.92
N ARG A 312 -1.70 -31.22 8.73
CA ARG A 312 -2.44 -30.48 9.76
C ARG A 312 -3.93 -30.81 9.73
N MET A 313 -4.50 -30.91 10.94
CA MET A 313 -5.91 -31.26 11.15
C MET A 313 -6.66 -30.10 11.80
N PHE A 314 -7.87 -29.85 11.33
CA PHE A 314 -8.87 -29.02 12.00
C PHE A 314 -9.86 -29.95 12.72
N TYR A 315 -10.28 -29.55 13.90
CA TYR A 315 -11.27 -30.30 14.68
C TYR A 315 -12.54 -29.46 14.85
N ASP A 316 -13.69 -30.07 14.59
CA ASP A 316 -14.97 -29.46 14.90
C ASP A 316 -15.27 -29.51 16.41
N PRO A 317 -16.34 -28.82 16.91
CA PRO A 317 -16.70 -28.87 18.32
C PRO A 317 -17.02 -30.28 18.85
N ASP A 318 -17.36 -31.21 17.95
CA ASP A 318 -17.68 -32.62 18.28
C ASP A 318 -16.43 -33.51 18.25
N GLY A 319 -15.26 -32.94 17.94
CA GLY A 319 -13.97 -33.64 17.92
C GLY A 319 -13.64 -34.37 16.63
N ASN A 320 -14.44 -34.22 15.56
CA ASN A 320 -14.14 -34.82 14.26
C ASN A 320 -13.03 -34.03 13.57
N GLY A 321 -11.99 -34.71 13.13
CA GLY A 321 -10.84 -34.10 12.43
C GLY A 321 -11.02 -34.08 10.93
N ILE A 322 -10.73 -32.94 10.30
CA ILE A 322 -10.62 -32.78 8.85
C ILE A 322 -9.22 -32.28 8.50
N SER A 323 -8.57 -32.88 7.51
CA SER A 323 -7.24 -32.40 7.08
C SER A 323 -7.34 -31.02 6.41
N LEU A 324 -6.27 -30.21 6.51
CA LEU A 324 -6.24 -28.89 5.89
C LEU A 324 -6.55 -28.93 4.37
N PRO A 325 -5.97 -29.85 3.55
CA PRO A 325 -6.35 -29.95 2.16
C PRO A 325 -7.82 -30.32 1.93
N ALA A 326 -8.40 -31.17 2.78
CA ALA A 326 -9.81 -31.54 2.68
C ALA A 326 -10.71 -30.35 3.05
N TRP A 327 -10.35 -29.59 4.07
CA TRP A 327 -11.08 -28.37 4.43
C TRP A 327 -11.02 -27.33 3.31
N VAL A 328 -9.82 -27.08 2.71
CA VAL A 328 -9.67 -26.17 1.54
C VAL A 328 -10.50 -26.65 0.36
N SER A 329 -10.53 -27.97 0.08
CA SER A 329 -11.36 -28.55 -1.00
C SER A 329 -12.85 -28.29 -0.76
N GLY A 330 -13.34 -28.44 0.48
CA GLY A 330 -14.70 -28.09 0.86
C GLY A 330 -15.04 -26.62 0.67
N GLU A 331 -14.19 -25.72 1.20
CA GLU A 331 -14.38 -24.26 1.05
C GLU A 331 -14.39 -23.80 -0.42
N LEU A 332 -13.59 -24.43 -1.28
CA LEU A 332 -13.60 -24.14 -2.72
C LEU A 332 -14.92 -24.60 -3.37
N ALA A 333 -15.42 -25.78 -2.98
CA ALA A 333 -16.68 -26.31 -3.49
C ALA A 333 -17.89 -25.47 -3.00
N ASP A 334 -17.94 -25.13 -1.73
CA ASP A 334 -19.02 -24.33 -1.13
C ASP A 334 -19.12 -22.91 -1.71
N ASN A 335 -17.99 -22.36 -2.16
CA ASN A 335 -17.93 -21.02 -2.77
C ASN A 335 -17.92 -21.04 -4.30
N GLU A 336 -18.15 -22.18 -4.95
CA GLU A 336 -18.13 -22.35 -6.42
C GLU A 336 -16.82 -21.84 -7.06
N LEU A 337 -15.68 -22.14 -6.45
CA LEU A 337 -14.34 -21.71 -6.86
C LEU A 337 -13.52 -22.90 -7.40
N PRO A 338 -13.78 -23.43 -8.61
CA PRO A 338 -13.01 -24.55 -9.14
C PRO A 338 -11.56 -24.12 -9.41
N LEU A 339 -10.64 -25.05 -9.22
CA LEU A 339 -9.27 -24.89 -9.74
C LEU A 339 -9.35 -25.00 -11.28
N GLU A 340 -8.70 -24.05 -11.97
CA GLU A 340 -8.78 -23.94 -13.44
C GLU A 340 -7.80 -24.89 -14.15
N ASP A 341 -6.70 -25.27 -13.46
CA ASP A 341 -5.75 -26.26 -13.99
C ASP A 341 -6.17 -27.67 -13.52
N PRO A 342 -6.41 -28.62 -14.45
CA PRO A 342 -6.83 -29.98 -14.11
C PRO A 342 -5.82 -30.75 -13.23
N GLU A 343 -4.51 -30.50 -13.41
CA GLU A 343 -3.47 -31.14 -12.59
C GLU A 343 -3.45 -30.59 -11.17
N HIS A 344 -3.72 -29.29 -11.02
CA HIS A 344 -3.90 -28.66 -9.72
C HIS A 344 -5.12 -29.22 -8.97
N ALA A 345 -6.25 -29.35 -9.66
CA ALA A 345 -7.46 -29.94 -9.10
C ALA A 345 -7.24 -31.39 -8.65
N ARG A 346 -6.56 -32.17 -9.50
CA ARG A 346 -6.22 -33.56 -9.18
C ARG A 346 -5.24 -33.70 -8.02
N LEU A 347 -4.26 -32.80 -7.94
CA LEU A 347 -3.33 -32.77 -6.79
C LEU A 347 -4.05 -32.45 -5.49
N LEU A 348 -4.90 -31.40 -5.48
CA LEU A 348 -5.69 -31.04 -4.28
C LEU A 348 -6.61 -32.20 -3.85
N HIS A 349 -7.25 -32.86 -4.80
CA HIS A 349 -8.10 -34.02 -4.52
C HIS A 349 -7.32 -35.15 -3.82
N LEU A 350 -6.14 -35.54 -4.35
CA LEU A 350 -5.30 -36.57 -3.71
C LEU A 350 -4.85 -36.17 -2.31
N LEU A 351 -4.48 -34.90 -2.09
CA LEU A 351 -4.12 -34.40 -0.78
C LEU A 351 -5.31 -34.39 0.18
N SER A 352 -6.52 -34.10 -0.32
CA SER A 352 -7.75 -34.11 0.48
C SER A 352 -8.16 -35.54 0.92
N GLU A 353 -7.81 -36.54 0.13
CA GLU A 353 -7.96 -37.97 0.49
C GLU A 353 -6.87 -38.47 1.44
N GLY A 354 -5.97 -37.62 1.91
CA GLY A 354 -4.91 -37.97 2.84
C GLY A 354 -3.68 -38.62 2.20
N LYS A 355 -3.52 -38.56 0.88
CA LYS A 355 -2.31 -39.05 0.23
C LYS A 355 -1.13 -38.14 0.56
N HIS A 356 -0.03 -38.75 1.02
CA HIS A 356 1.20 -38.02 1.31
C HIS A 356 1.81 -37.51 -0.01
N PRO A 357 2.28 -36.24 -0.08
CA PRO A 357 2.86 -35.67 -1.31
C PRO A 357 3.98 -36.51 -1.94
N ASP A 358 4.85 -37.09 -1.11
CA ASP A 358 5.98 -37.92 -1.57
C ASP A 358 5.57 -39.34 -2.00
N GLY A 359 4.32 -39.75 -1.75
CA GLY A 359 3.75 -41.03 -2.17
C GLY A 359 2.94 -40.98 -3.47
N ILE A 360 2.94 -39.83 -4.16
CA ILE A 360 2.22 -39.66 -5.42
C ILE A 360 3.04 -40.29 -6.57
N ALA A 361 2.54 -41.41 -7.11
CA ALA A 361 3.22 -42.17 -8.15
C ALA A 361 3.11 -41.59 -9.58
N ASP A 362 2.18 -40.63 -9.79
CA ASP A 362 2.01 -39.96 -11.07
C ASP A 362 3.17 -38.99 -11.33
N GLU A 363 3.92 -39.20 -12.40
CA GLU A 363 5.15 -38.48 -12.75
C GLU A 363 4.89 -36.96 -12.90
N ARG A 364 3.75 -36.58 -13.51
CA ARG A 364 3.38 -35.18 -13.74
C ARG A 364 3.04 -34.50 -12.41
N LEU A 365 2.26 -35.16 -11.56
CA LEU A 365 1.91 -34.62 -10.25
C LEU A 365 3.13 -34.56 -9.33
N SER A 366 4.03 -35.53 -9.39
CA SER A 366 5.30 -35.49 -8.65
C SER A 366 6.19 -34.32 -9.09
N ALA A 367 6.29 -34.07 -10.40
CA ALA A 367 6.99 -32.90 -10.93
C ALA A 367 6.33 -31.59 -10.48
N LEU A 368 4.99 -31.51 -10.45
CA LEU A 368 4.25 -30.37 -9.93
C LEU A 368 4.54 -30.14 -8.45
N VAL A 369 4.53 -31.17 -7.61
CA VAL A 369 4.88 -31.09 -6.16
C VAL A 369 6.29 -30.51 -5.99
N LEU A 370 7.27 -31.03 -6.73
CA LEU A 370 8.66 -30.54 -6.69
C LEU A 370 8.75 -29.06 -7.12
N SER A 371 8.06 -28.68 -8.19
CA SER A 371 8.00 -27.30 -8.68
C SER A 371 7.37 -26.34 -7.66
N LEU A 372 6.30 -26.77 -6.98
CA LEU A 372 5.63 -25.98 -5.94
C LEU A 372 6.52 -25.81 -4.71
N ARG A 373 7.26 -26.85 -4.29
CA ARG A 373 8.23 -26.76 -3.19
C ARG A 373 9.44 -25.89 -3.51
N ALA A 374 9.97 -25.98 -4.73
CA ALA A 374 11.11 -25.17 -5.17
C ALA A 374 10.82 -23.67 -5.29
N SER A 375 9.56 -23.31 -5.46
CA SER A 375 9.13 -21.90 -5.51
C SER A 375 8.81 -21.28 -4.14
N ALA A 376 9.11 -21.97 -3.04
CA ALA A 376 8.90 -21.45 -1.68
C ALA A 376 9.89 -20.30 -1.36
N PRO A 377 9.43 -19.15 -0.82
CA PRO A 377 10.33 -18.17 -0.25
C PRO A 377 11.09 -18.78 0.92
N GLN A 378 12.39 -18.49 1.02
CA GLN A 378 13.29 -19.08 2.04
C GLN A 378 12.94 -18.73 3.50
N ASP A 379 11.99 -17.79 3.75
CA ASP A 379 11.68 -17.22 5.06
C ASP A 379 10.28 -17.56 5.63
N THR A 380 9.51 -18.43 5.00
CA THR A 380 8.20 -18.80 5.55
C THR A 380 8.29 -20.11 6.31
N GLY A 381 8.56 -20.02 7.61
CA GLY A 381 8.37 -21.13 8.54
C GLY A 381 6.88 -21.57 8.61
N PRO A 382 6.59 -22.79 9.17
CA PRO A 382 5.23 -23.28 9.28
C PRO A 382 4.36 -22.31 10.10
N VAL A 383 3.12 -22.10 9.66
CA VAL A 383 2.14 -21.27 10.37
C VAL A 383 1.80 -21.92 11.72
N PRO A 384 1.83 -21.19 12.85
CA PRO A 384 1.41 -21.72 14.15
C PRO A 384 -0.05 -22.18 14.14
N ASP A 385 -0.37 -23.24 14.89
CA ASP A 385 -1.71 -23.86 14.92
C ASP A 385 -2.83 -22.89 15.25
N GLU A 386 -2.60 -21.94 16.16
CA GLU A 386 -3.58 -20.92 16.54
C GLU A 386 -3.97 -19.98 15.39
N ARG A 387 -3.12 -19.80 14.39
CA ARG A 387 -3.33 -18.91 13.23
C ARG A 387 -3.74 -19.65 11.98
N LEU A 388 -3.57 -20.96 11.96
CA LEU A 388 -3.76 -21.78 10.78
C LEU A 388 -5.18 -21.66 10.17
N PRO A 389 -6.28 -21.67 10.97
CA PRO A 389 -7.63 -21.52 10.41
C PRO A 389 -7.84 -20.15 9.72
N GLY A 390 -7.34 -19.08 10.34
CA GLY A 390 -7.43 -17.73 9.77
C GLY A 390 -6.62 -17.59 8.49
N GLU A 391 -5.40 -18.11 8.48
CA GLU A 391 -4.52 -18.09 7.31
C GLU A 391 -5.09 -18.93 6.16
N THR A 392 -5.66 -20.10 6.45
CA THR A 392 -6.29 -20.96 5.44
C THR A 392 -7.47 -20.25 4.76
N ARG A 393 -8.37 -19.64 5.54
CA ARG A 393 -9.46 -18.82 4.99
C ARG A 393 -8.95 -17.66 4.15
N PHE A 394 -7.89 -17.01 4.60
CA PHE A 394 -7.27 -15.93 3.85
C PHE A 394 -6.73 -16.38 2.50
N GLN A 395 -6.06 -17.54 2.43
CA GLN A 395 -5.56 -18.10 1.16
C GLN A 395 -6.70 -18.45 0.19
N VAL A 396 -7.80 -19.02 0.69
CA VAL A 396 -9.00 -19.31 -0.12
C VAL A 396 -9.63 -18.01 -0.65
N LEU A 397 -9.76 -16.97 0.19
CA LEU A 397 -10.28 -15.66 -0.22
C LEU A 397 -9.42 -14.98 -1.29
N LEU A 398 -8.09 -15.05 -1.16
CA LEU A 398 -7.16 -14.52 -2.17
C LEU A 398 -7.29 -15.25 -3.51
N TYR A 399 -7.49 -16.56 -3.48
CA TYR A 399 -7.75 -17.33 -4.68
C TYR A 399 -9.09 -16.92 -5.31
N GLY A 400 -10.16 -16.83 -4.53
CA GLY A 400 -11.50 -16.43 -4.97
C GLY A 400 -11.51 -15.04 -5.61
N GLU A 401 -10.83 -14.04 -5.01
CA GLU A 401 -10.67 -12.71 -5.60
C GLU A 401 -9.98 -12.79 -6.98
N SER A 402 -8.90 -13.57 -7.06
CA SER A 402 -8.15 -13.76 -8.32
C SER A 402 -9.00 -14.46 -9.39
N PHE A 403 -9.77 -15.48 -9.02
CA PHE A 403 -10.68 -16.20 -9.90
C PHE A 403 -11.78 -15.27 -10.44
N ALA A 404 -12.44 -14.52 -9.59
CA ALA A 404 -13.49 -13.56 -9.98
C ALA A 404 -12.95 -12.49 -10.95
N ARG A 405 -11.77 -11.96 -10.71
CA ARG A 405 -11.10 -10.99 -11.61
C ARG A 405 -10.84 -11.58 -12.99
N ARG A 406 -10.37 -12.84 -13.07
CA ARG A 406 -10.12 -13.51 -14.36
C ARG A 406 -11.41 -13.79 -15.09
N LYS A 407 -12.45 -14.27 -14.39
CA LYS A 407 -13.79 -14.50 -14.96
C LYS A 407 -14.36 -13.22 -15.57
N LEU A 408 -14.24 -12.10 -14.85
CA LEU A 408 -14.67 -10.79 -15.34
C LEU A 408 -13.84 -10.34 -16.57
N ALA A 409 -12.52 -10.49 -16.53
CA ALA A 409 -11.65 -10.13 -17.64
C ALA A 409 -11.98 -10.94 -18.91
N ARG A 410 -12.25 -12.25 -18.79
CA ARG A 410 -12.67 -13.09 -19.92
C ARG A 410 -14.05 -12.68 -20.48
N ALA A 411 -15.00 -12.36 -19.60
CA ALA A 411 -16.30 -11.86 -20.00
C ALA A 411 -16.20 -10.52 -20.75
N LEU A 412 -15.38 -9.58 -20.27
CA LEU A 412 -15.12 -8.32 -20.96
C LEU A 412 -14.43 -8.52 -22.32
N GLU A 413 -13.49 -9.44 -22.41
CA GLU A 413 -12.82 -9.76 -23.68
C GLU A 413 -13.79 -10.41 -24.69
N SER A 414 -14.67 -11.32 -24.24
CA SER A 414 -15.71 -11.90 -25.12
C SER A 414 -16.69 -10.84 -25.65
N VAL A 415 -17.09 -9.88 -24.82
CA VAL A 415 -17.91 -8.74 -25.25
C VAL A 415 -17.16 -7.86 -26.26
N ARG A 416 -15.87 -7.68 -26.06
CA ARG A 416 -15.03 -6.84 -26.94
C ARG A 416 -14.77 -7.51 -28.30
N THR A 417 -14.65 -8.83 -28.33
CA THR A 417 -14.41 -9.62 -29.57
C THR A 417 -15.68 -10.00 -30.31
N ALA A 418 -16.88 -9.80 -29.71
CA ALA A 418 -18.16 -10.04 -30.36
C ALA A 418 -18.32 -9.15 -31.62
N ALA A 419 -18.60 -9.80 -32.77
CA ALA A 419 -18.62 -9.14 -34.07
C ALA A 419 -19.89 -8.29 -34.31
N THR A 420 -20.99 -8.60 -33.60
CA THR A 420 -22.28 -7.92 -33.78
C THR A 420 -22.81 -7.30 -32.48
N PRO A 421 -23.69 -6.24 -32.58
CA PRO A 421 -24.33 -5.67 -31.41
C PRO A 421 -25.19 -6.66 -30.61
N GLU A 422 -25.80 -7.65 -31.27
CA GLU A 422 -26.64 -8.67 -30.64
C GLU A 422 -25.79 -9.70 -29.85
N GLU A 423 -24.60 -10.05 -30.34
CA GLU A 423 -23.66 -10.91 -29.63
C GLU A 423 -23.05 -10.23 -28.39
N ARG A 424 -23.00 -8.88 -28.35
CA ARG A 424 -22.50 -8.10 -27.22
C ARG A 424 -23.49 -8.03 -26.03
N LEU A 425 -24.75 -8.37 -26.25
CA LEU A 425 -25.82 -8.34 -25.24
C LEU A 425 -26.07 -9.73 -24.59
N ARG A 426 -25.53 -10.79 -25.13
CA ARG A 426 -25.54 -12.15 -24.55
C ARG A 426 -24.32 -12.34 -23.65
#